data_6ac47f7e52f69ab083b58423d8db0904
#
_entry.id   6ac47f7e52f69ab083b58423d8db0904
#
_cell.length_a   1.000
_cell.length_b   1.000
_cell.length_c   1.000
_cell.angle_alpha   90.00
_cell.angle_beta   90.00
_cell.angle_gamma   90.00
#
_symmetry.space_group_name_H-M   'P 1'
#
loop_
_entity.id
_entity.type
_entity.pdbx_description
1 polymer ?
#
loop_
_entity_poly.entity_id
_entity_poly.type
_entity_poly.pdbx_seq_one_letter_code
_entity_poly.pdbx_strand_id
1 'polypeptide(L)'
;PRKNIGKLIEAFSRLKTQDLRLKTDLELIIVGKKGWMYEDILNAPKKFGIADRVKFLDSVTDEDLPSFYKNAICFVLPSLYEGFGLPILEAMKYGCPVLTSNVSSLPEAGGDAALYFDPQDVEDIAKKIDQVVFDEKLREEMREKGYQQVKKFAWEKTARETLKVLQELSIKN
;
A
#
# COMPACT_ATOMS: atom_id res chain seq x y z
N PRO A 1 15.00 -1.45 5.02
CA PRO A 1 14.74 -2.87 5.19
C PRO A 1 13.26 -3.18 5.51
N ARG A 2 12.64 -2.66 6.61
CA ARG A 2 11.27 -3.04 7.02
C ARG A 2 10.20 -2.73 5.96
N LYS A 3 10.27 -1.58 5.30
CA LYS A 3 9.32 -1.16 4.26
C LYS A 3 9.49 -1.88 2.91
N ASN A 4 10.56 -2.66 2.73
CA ASN A 4 10.79 -3.53 1.57
C ASN A 4 10.72 -2.86 0.19
N ILE A 5 11.06 -1.59 0.12
CA ILE A 5 10.94 -0.77 -1.11
C ILE A 5 11.84 -1.30 -2.24
N GLY A 6 13.02 -1.85 -1.91
CA GLY A 6 13.93 -2.43 -2.92
C GLY A 6 13.27 -3.55 -3.73
N LYS A 7 12.55 -4.48 -3.06
CA LYS A 7 11.81 -5.54 -3.76
C LYS A 7 10.62 -5.02 -4.56
N LEU A 8 9.96 -3.96 -4.08
CA LEU A 8 8.91 -3.32 -4.86
C LEU A 8 9.44 -2.72 -6.17
N ILE A 9 10.59 -2.02 -6.11
CA ILE A 9 11.24 -1.47 -7.31
C ILE A 9 11.65 -2.60 -8.26
N GLU A 10 12.23 -3.67 -7.74
CA GLU A 10 12.57 -4.85 -8.54
C GLU A 10 11.32 -5.48 -9.18
N ALA A 11 10.24 -5.67 -8.44
CA ALA A 11 8.97 -6.19 -8.97
C ALA A 11 8.40 -5.27 -10.06
N PHE A 12 8.41 -3.96 -9.82
CA PHE A 12 7.95 -2.96 -10.79
C PHE A 12 8.76 -2.99 -12.09
N SER A 13 10.07 -3.29 -12.03
CA SER A 13 10.90 -3.42 -13.22
C SER A 13 10.53 -4.61 -14.12
N ARG A 14 9.84 -5.61 -13.57
CA ARG A 14 9.41 -6.81 -14.30
C ARG A 14 8.07 -6.65 -15.00
N LEU A 15 7.34 -5.54 -14.74
CA LEU A 15 6.05 -5.30 -15.37
C LEU A 15 6.20 -5.03 -16.87
N LYS A 16 5.33 -5.62 -17.66
CA LYS A 16 5.27 -5.44 -19.12
C LYS A 16 4.64 -4.09 -19.45
N THR A 17 5.41 -3.03 -19.35
CA THR A 17 4.94 -1.64 -19.52
C THR A 17 4.70 -1.20 -20.96
N GLN A 18 5.14 -1.97 -21.94
CA GLN A 18 4.87 -1.72 -23.37
C GLN A 18 3.53 -2.34 -23.83
N ASP A 19 2.65 -2.69 -22.90
CA ASP A 19 1.32 -3.20 -23.26
C ASP A 19 0.48 -2.07 -23.81
N LEU A 20 0.04 -2.21 -25.07
CA LEU A 20 -0.79 -1.24 -25.79
C LEU A 20 -2.13 -0.94 -25.11
N ARG A 21 -2.52 -1.71 -24.10
CA ARG A 21 -3.72 -1.45 -23.27
C ARG A 21 -3.54 -0.27 -22.32
N LEU A 22 -2.30 0.09 -22.00
CA LEU A 22 -2.01 1.27 -21.19
C LEU A 22 -1.98 2.52 -22.07
N LYS A 23 -2.80 3.49 -21.75
CA LYS A 23 -2.82 4.80 -22.45
C LYS A 23 -1.63 5.69 -22.10
N THR A 24 -0.95 5.38 -21.01
CA THR A 24 0.20 6.12 -20.47
C THR A 24 1.21 5.17 -19.86
N ASP A 25 2.46 5.59 -19.82
CA ASP A 25 3.51 4.84 -19.11
C ASP A 25 3.23 4.80 -17.61
N LEU A 26 3.45 3.62 -17.01
CA LEU A 26 3.32 3.45 -15.56
C LEU A 26 4.49 4.09 -14.84
N GLU A 27 4.19 4.87 -13.81
CA GLU A 27 5.17 5.43 -12.89
C GLU A 27 4.99 4.85 -11.48
N LEU A 28 6.08 4.56 -10.80
CA LEU A 28 6.11 4.22 -9.40
C LEU A 28 6.49 5.47 -8.59
N ILE A 29 5.55 5.96 -7.78
CA ILE A 29 5.78 7.09 -6.88
C ILE A 29 6.01 6.56 -5.48
N ILE A 30 7.17 6.81 -4.92
CA ILE A 30 7.56 6.41 -3.56
C ILE A 30 7.57 7.65 -2.68
N VAL A 31 6.66 7.69 -1.70
CA VAL A 31 6.53 8.80 -0.75
C VAL A 31 7.11 8.40 0.59
N GLY A 32 8.01 9.20 1.12
CA GLY A 32 8.55 9.00 2.47
C GLY A 32 9.92 9.62 2.67
N LYS A 33 10.18 10.02 3.91
CA LYS A 33 11.47 10.60 4.30
C LYS A 33 12.61 9.60 4.12
N LYS A 34 13.76 10.09 3.70
CA LYS A 34 15.01 9.31 3.61
C LYS A 34 15.35 8.76 4.98
N GLY A 35 15.31 7.44 5.12
CA GLY A 35 15.67 6.72 6.33
C GLY A 35 17.11 6.22 6.29
N TRP A 36 17.49 5.41 7.27
CA TRP A 36 18.80 4.76 7.28
C TRP A 36 18.89 3.69 6.17
N MET A 37 20.08 3.53 5.54
CA MET A 37 20.34 2.63 4.40
C MET A 37 19.50 2.97 3.15
N TYR A 38 19.26 4.24 2.90
CA TYR A 38 18.41 4.71 1.81
C TYR A 38 19.14 4.74 0.44
N GLU A 39 20.48 4.75 0.43
CA GLU A 39 21.27 4.83 -0.80
C GLU A 39 21.01 3.67 -1.76
N ASP A 40 20.92 2.45 -1.25
CA ASP A 40 20.62 1.25 -2.05
C ASP A 40 19.24 1.36 -2.71
N ILE A 41 18.27 1.95 -2.00
CA ILE A 41 16.91 2.17 -2.52
C ILE A 41 16.94 3.21 -3.64
N LEU A 42 17.68 4.32 -3.47
CA LEU A 42 17.82 5.36 -4.51
C LEU A 42 18.53 4.85 -5.77
N ASN A 43 19.46 3.93 -5.62
CA ASN A 43 20.20 3.36 -6.73
C ASN A 43 19.47 2.20 -7.42
N ALA A 44 18.48 1.60 -6.77
CA ALA A 44 17.74 0.47 -7.31
C ALA A 44 17.08 0.75 -8.67
N PRO A 45 16.44 1.91 -8.94
CA PRO A 45 15.87 2.18 -10.26
C PRO A 45 16.91 2.16 -11.38
N LYS A 46 18.13 2.69 -11.14
CA LYS A 46 19.24 2.63 -12.11
C LYS A 46 19.70 1.20 -12.32
N LYS A 47 19.86 0.43 -11.23
CA LYS A 47 20.27 -0.96 -11.28
C LYS A 47 19.32 -1.81 -12.13
N PHE A 48 18.02 -1.53 -12.08
CA PHE A 48 16.97 -2.26 -12.81
C PHE A 48 16.59 -1.61 -14.15
N GLY A 49 17.24 -0.52 -14.58
CA GLY A 49 17.01 0.14 -15.87
C GLY A 49 15.67 0.88 -16.00
N ILE A 50 15.11 1.34 -14.86
CA ILE A 50 13.80 2.01 -14.79
C ILE A 50 13.86 3.36 -14.07
N ALA A 51 15.01 4.05 -14.17
CA ALA A 51 15.23 5.30 -13.43
C ALA A 51 14.28 6.44 -13.84
N ASP A 52 13.83 6.45 -15.06
CA ASP A 52 12.86 7.39 -15.64
C ASP A 52 11.41 7.14 -15.18
N ARG A 53 11.14 5.95 -14.64
CA ARG A 53 9.80 5.51 -14.23
C ARG A 53 9.59 5.47 -12.71
N VAL A 54 10.60 5.80 -11.92
CA VAL A 54 10.50 5.80 -10.45
C VAL A 54 10.77 7.20 -9.92
N LYS A 55 9.80 7.74 -9.19
CA LYS A 55 9.89 9.06 -8.56
C LYS A 55 9.91 8.92 -7.05
N PHE A 56 10.83 9.63 -6.39
CA PHE A 56 10.93 9.70 -4.94
C PHE A 56 10.47 11.09 -4.46
N LEU A 57 9.51 11.12 -3.55
CA LEU A 57 9.04 12.30 -2.88
C LEU A 57 9.35 12.19 -1.38
N ASP A 58 10.06 13.17 -0.82
CA ASP A 58 10.45 13.16 0.60
C ASP A 58 9.23 13.23 1.53
N SER A 59 8.21 14.00 1.14
CA SER A 59 6.93 14.10 1.85
C SER A 59 5.85 14.63 0.91
N VAL A 60 4.62 14.29 1.24
CA VAL A 60 3.41 14.87 0.67
C VAL A 60 2.63 15.47 1.85
N THR A 61 2.02 16.64 1.67
CA THR A 61 1.19 17.25 2.70
C THR A 61 -0.08 16.45 2.93
N ASP A 62 -0.68 16.58 4.11
CA ASP A 62 -1.97 15.91 4.41
C ASP A 62 -3.09 16.40 3.49
N GLU A 63 -2.98 17.61 2.94
CA GLU A 63 -3.91 18.20 1.99
C GLU A 63 -3.78 17.60 0.59
N ASP A 64 -2.56 17.27 0.17
CA ASP A 64 -2.28 16.71 -1.16
C ASP A 64 -2.42 15.18 -1.20
N LEU A 65 -2.18 14.50 -0.08
CA LEU A 65 -2.20 13.04 0.00
C LEU A 65 -3.49 12.39 -0.56
N PRO A 66 -4.70 12.95 -0.31
CA PRO A 66 -5.92 12.46 -0.94
C PRO A 66 -5.88 12.43 -2.47
N SER A 67 -5.24 13.43 -3.09
CA SER A 67 -5.11 13.50 -4.55
C SER A 67 -4.20 12.39 -5.09
N PHE A 68 -3.13 12.06 -4.38
CA PHE A 68 -2.28 10.92 -4.75
C PHE A 68 -3.06 9.62 -4.73
N TYR A 69 -3.81 9.33 -3.66
CA TYR A 69 -4.61 8.11 -3.59
C TYR A 69 -5.70 8.05 -4.67
N LYS A 70 -6.44 9.16 -4.90
CA LYS A 70 -7.52 9.20 -5.89
C LYS A 70 -7.06 8.98 -7.33
N ASN A 71 -5.85 9.43 -7.66
CA ASN A 71 -5.31 9.36 -9.02
C ASN A 71 -4.38 8.16 -9.24
N ALA A 72 -4.03 7.42 -8.19
CA ALA A 72 -3.24 6.21 -8.33
C ALA A 72 -4.08 5.06 -8.88
N ILE A 73 -3.50 4.24 -9.74
CA ILE A 73 -4.09 2.97 -10.19
C ILE A 73 -4.26 2.03 -9.00
N CYS A 74 -3.25 1.97 -8.14
CA CYS A 74 -3.27 1.23 -6.88
C CYS A 74 -2.23 1.79 -5.90
N PHE A 75 -2.44 1.51 -4.63
CA PHE A 75 -1.47 1.72 -3.55
C PHE A 75 -0.81 0.39 -3.18
N VAL A 76 0.51 0.37 -3.04
CA VAL A 76 1.27 -0.85 -2.69
C VAL A 76 2.02 -0.65 -1.37
N LEU A 77 1.74 -1.52 -0.38
CA LEU A 77 2.44 -1.53 0.91
C LEU A 77 3.20 -2.86 1.08
N PRO A 78 4.48 -2.93 0.66
CA PRO A 78 5.24 -4.18 0.61
C PRO A 78 5.97 -4.50 1.92
N SER A 79 5.54 -3.94 3.03
CA SER A 79 6.23 -4.04 4.32
C SER A 79 6.36 -5.47 4.80
N LEU A 80 7.52 -5.78 5.40
CA LEU A 80 7.77 -7.07 6.08
C LEU A 80 7.10 -7.14 7.45
N TYR A 81 6.83 -5.98 8.05
CA TYR A 81 6.16 -5.86 9.34
C TYR A 81 5.55 -4.47 9.52
N GLU A 82 4.33 -4.41 10.05
CA GLU A 82 3.65 -3.18 10.47
C GLU A 82 2.92 -3.39 11.79
N GLY A 83 2.77 -2.31 12.57
CA GLY A 83 1.98 -2.35 13.80
C GLY A 83 0.49 -2.50 13.52
N PHE A 84 -0.03 -1.78 12.51
CA PHE A 84 -1.44 -1.86 12.12
C PHE A 84 -1.66 -1.78 10.60
N GLY A 85 -1.11 -0.77 9.93
CA GLY A 85 -1.30 -0.57 8.48
C GLY A 85 -2.29 0.57 8.17
N LEU A 86 -2.28 1.67 8.94
CA LEU A 86 -3.13 2.85 8.68
C LEU A 86 -3.13 3.30 7.22
N PRO A 87 -2.01 3.32 6.48
CA PRO A 87 -2.01 3.72 5.08
C PRO A 87 -2.92 2.87 4.18
N ILE A 88 -3.23 1.62 4.54
CA ILE A 88 -4.20 0.78 3.85
C ILE A 88 -5.59 1.42 3.93
N LEU A 89 -6.01 1.77 5.15
CA LEU A 89 -7.33 2.39 5.39
C LEU A 89 -7.41 3.79 4.78
N GLU A 90 -6.32 4.55 4.79
CA GLU A 90 -6.22 5.84 4.14
C GLU A 90 -6.43 5.71 2.63
N ALA A 91 -5.72 4.81 1.96
CA ALA A 91 -5.88 4.55 0.54
C ALA A 91 -7.32 4.11 0.20
N MET A 92 -7.87 3.17 0.95
CA MET A 92 -9.25 2.67 0.76
C MET A 92 -10.30 3.77 0.95
N LYS A 93 -10.09 4.68 1.92
CA LYS A 93 -10.97 5.83 2.17
C LYS A 93 -11.14 6.71 0.92
N TYR A 94 -10.11 6.82 0.11
CA TYR A 94 -10.10 7.61 -1.11
C TYR A 94 -10.36 6.79 -2.37
N GLY A 95 -10.80 5.53 -2.23
CA GLY A 95 -11.15 4.66 -3.34
C GLY A 95 -9.94 4.13 -4.12
N CYS A 96 -8.76 4.10 -3.51
CA CYS A 96 -7.57 3.52 -4.12
C CYS A 96 -7.54 2.01 -3.91
N PRO A 97 -7.42 1.18 -4.96
CA PRO A 97 -7.18 -0.26 -4.81
C PRO A 97 -5.89 -0.53 -4.04
N VAL A 98 -5.91 -1.45 -3.10
CA VAL A 98 -4.78 -1.70 -2.20
C VAL A 98 -4.17 -3.07 -2.44
N LEU A 99 -2.85 -3.10 -2.67
CA LEU A 99 -2.03 -4.29 -2.65
C LEU A 99 -1.11 -4.25 -1.43
N THR A 100 -1.05 -5.33 -0.68
CA THR A 100 -0.23 -5.35 0.53
C THR A 100 0.33 -6.73 0.83
N SER A 101 1.36 -6.78 1.67
CA SER A 101 1.92 -8.02 2.15
C SER A 101 0.91 -8.83 2.97
N ASN A 102 1.01 -10.15 2.89
CA ASN A 102 0.15 -11.10 3.62
C ASN A 102 0.63 -11.37 5.07
N VAL A 103 1.38 -10.45 5.66
CA VAL A 103 2.07 -10.65 6.95
C VAL A 103 1.63 -9.64 8.02
N SER A 104 1.90 -9.96 9.29
CA SER A 104 1.66 -9.06 10.43
C SER A 104 0.16 -8.67 10.53
N SER A 105 -0.13 -7.42 10.85
CA SER A 105 -1.47 -6.84 10.97
C SER A 105 -2.12 -6.42 9.64
N LEU A 106 -1.38 -6.51 8.53
CA LEU A 106 -1.86 -6.01 7.24
C LEU A 106 -3.11 -6.72 6.72
N PRO A 107 -3.27 -8.07 6.90
CA PRO A 107 -4.52 -8.75 6.54
C PRO A 107 -5.72 -8.30 7.38
N GLU A 108 -5.52 -7.90 8.64
CA GLU A 108 -6.59 -7.34 9.48
C GLU A 108 -7.08 -5.99 8.94
N ALA A 109 -6.13 -5.10 8.62
CA ALA A 109 -6.45 -3.79 8.08
C ALA A 109 -7.10 -3.88 6.67
N GLY A 110 -6.57 -4.74 5.80
CA GLY A 110 -7.02 -4.87 4.42
C GLY A 110 -8.30 -5.70 4.24
N GLY A 111 -8.51 -6.72 5.07
CA GLY A 111 -9.66 -7.63 4.97
C GLY A 111 -9.81 -8.21 3.56
N ASP A 112 -11.03 -8.34 3.08
CA ASP A 112 -11.36 -8.83 1.73
C ASP A 112 -11.25 -7.74 0.64
N ALA A 113 -10.82 -6.54 1.02
CA ALA A 113 -10.75 -5.39 0.13
C ALA A 113 -9.34 -5.19 -0.46
N ALA A 114 -8.32 -5.83 0.09
CA ALA A 114 -6.96 -5.77 -0.42
C ALA A 114 -6.58 -7.04 -1.20
N LEU A 115 -5.66 -6.88 -2.14
CA LEU A 115 -4.99 -7.99 -2.81
C LEU A 115 -3.65 -8.25 -2.11
N TYR A 116 -3.40 -9.52 -1.75
CA TYR A 116 -2.24 -9.90 -0.94
C TYR A 116 -1.16 -10.58 -1.76
N PHE A 117 0.10 -10.36 -1.34
CA PHE A 117 1.29 -11.02 -1.90
C PHE A 117 2.26 -11.43 -0.79
N ASP A 118 3.12 -12.38 -1.10
CA ASP A 118 4.30 -12.68 -0.28
C ASP A 118 5.35 -11.56 -0.46
N PRO A 119 5.69 -10.79 0.59
CA PRO A 119 6.67 -9.72 0.48
C PRO A 119 8.11 -10.19 0.19
N GLN A 120 8.36 -11.49 0.31
CA GLN A 120 9.66 -12.08 -0.02
C GLN A 120 9.75 -12.55 -1.47
N ASP A 121 8.64 -12.73 -2.15
CA ASP A 121 8.57 -13.17 -3.55
C ASP A 121 8.33 -11.99 -4.49
N VAL A 122 9.38 -11.60 -5.21
CA VAL A 122 9.35 -10.50 -6.19
C VAL A 122 8.42 -10.80 -7.36
N GLU A 123 8.31 -12.08 -7.77
CA GLU A 123 7.41 -12.50 -8.86
C GLU A 123 5.94 -12.39 -8.43
N ASP A 124 5.63 -12.78 -7.19
CA ASP A 124 4.26 -12.64 -6.67
C ASP A 124 3.87 -11.17 -6.57
N ILE A 125 4.76 -10.30 -6.07
CA ILE A 125 4.53 -8.85 -6.06
C ILE A 125 4.24 -8.33 -7.47
N ALA A 126 5.10 -8.64 -8.44
CA ALA A 126 4.95 -8.21 -9.83
C ALA A 126 3.63 -8.69 -10.44
N LYS A 127 3.29 -9.97 -10.26
CA LYS A 127 2.05 -10.59 -10.74
C LYS A 127 0.81 -9.92 -10.17
N LYS A 128 0.81 -9.58 -8.87
CA LYS A 128 -0.33 -8.90 -8.24
C LYS A 128 -0.48 -7.47 -8.73
N ILE A 129 0.62 -6.74 -8.95
CA ILE A 129 0.58 -5.40 -9.54
C ILE A 129 0.02 -5.50 -10.97
N ASP A 130 0.54 -6.40 -11.79
CA ASP A 130 0.09 -6.62 -13.17
C ASP A 130 -1.42 -6.91 -13.22
N GLN A 131 -1.91 -7.80 -12.35
CA GLN A 131 -3.33 -8.14 -12.23
C GLN A 131 -4.19 -6.90 -11.99
N VAL A 132 -3.83 -6.03 -11.03
CA VAL A 132 -4.62 -4.83 -10.71
C VAL A 132 -4.49 -3.78 -11.80
N VAL A 133 -3.33 -3.62 -12.41
CA VAL A 133 -3.09 -2.64 -13.47
C VAL A 133 -3.97 -2.92 -14.69
N PHE A 134 -4.09 -4.18 -15.10
CA PHE A 134 -4.78 -4.56 -16.34
C PHE A 134 -6.24 -5.01 -16.17
N ASP A 135 -6.72 -5.17 -14.94
CA ASP A 135 -8.11 -5.56 -14.64
C ASP A 135 -8.89 -4.41 -14.01
N GLU A 136 -9.61 -3.65 -14.84
CA GLU A 136 -10.44 -2.53 -14.38
C GLU A 136 -11.60 -2.99 -13.51
N LYS A 137 -12.21 -4.13 -13.85
CA LYS A 137 -13.30 -4.69 -13.06
C LYS A 137 -12.84 -5.06 -11.65
N LEU A 138 -11.67 -5.68 -11.54
CA LEU A 138 -11.06 -5.98 -10.24
C LEU A 138 -10.84 -4.70 -9.44
N ARG A 139 -10.31 -3.62 -10.06
CA ARG A 139 -10.13 -2.34 -9.36
C ARG A 139 -11.44 -1.77 -8.84
N GLU A 140 -12.52 -1.89 -9.62
CA GLU A 140 -13.85 -1.44 -9.21
C GLU A 140 -14.38 -2.22 -8.00
N GLU A 141 -14.28 -3.55 -8.05
CA GLU A 141 -14.64 -4.42 -6.93
C GLU A 141 -13.81 -4.11 -5.67
N MET A 142 -12.50 -3.85 -5.82
CA MET A 142 -11.62 -3.49 -4.71
C MET A 142 -12.01 -2.13 -4.09
N ARG A 143 -12.40 -1.13 -4.91
CA ARG A 143 -12.88 0.16 -4.42
C ARG A 143 -14.11 0.01 -3.54
N GLU A 144 -15.13 -0.68 -4.04
CA GLU A 144 -16.38 -0.89 -3.31
C GLU A 144 -16.15 -1.63 -1.97
N LYS A 145 -15.37 -2.70 -2.00
CA LYS A 145 -14.98 -3.41 -0.79
C LYS A 145 -14.16 -2.54 0.16
N GLY A 146 -13.26 -1.69 -0.38
CA GLY A 146 -12.45 -0.76 0.39
C GLY A 146 -13.29 0.23 1.18
N TYR A 147 -14.30 0.84 0.57
CA TYR A 147 -15.24 1.73 1.27
C TYR A 147 -15.99 1.03 2.40
N GLN A 148 -16.35 -0.25 2.23
CA GLN A 148 -17.00 -1.01 3.30
C GLN A 148 -15.99 -1.40 4.41
N GLN A 149 -14.77 -1.75 4.05
CA GLN A 149 -13.73 -2.10 5.02
C GLN A 149 -13.39 -0.93 5.95
N VAL A 150 -13.22 0.29 5.41
CA VAL A 150 -12.92 1.49 6.22
C VAL A 150 -13.98 1.74 7.29
N LYS A 151 -15.26 1.48 7.00
CA LYS A 151 -16.36 1.68 7.97
C LYS A 151 -16.25 0.81 9.21
N LYS A 152 -15.48 -0.28 9.17
CA LYS A 152 -15.26 -1.15 10.33
C LYS A 152 -14.30 -0.54 11.35
N PHE A 153 -13.53 0.49 10.95
CA PHE A 153 -12.51 1.14 11.76
C PHE A 153 -12.91 2.60 12.02
N ALA A 154 -13.11 2.94 13.29
CA ALA A 154 -13.42 4.29 13.73
C ALA A 154 -12.71 4.59 15.04
N TRP A 155 -12.14 5.78 15.17
CA TRP A 155 -11.45 6.20 16.38
C TRP A 155 -12.37 6.21 17.60
N GLU A 156 -13.64 6.56 17.42
CA GLU A 156 -14.66 6.56 18.47
C GLU A 156 -14.91 5.13 19.00
N LYS A 157 -14.92 4.14 18.10
CA LYS A 157 -15.06 2.73 18.49
C LYS A 157 -13.83 2.30 19.29
N THR A 158 -12.62 2.59 18.81
CA THR A 158 -11.37 2.26 19.50
C THR A 158 -11.32 2.88 20.89
N ALA A 159 -11.66 4.17 21.02
CA ALA A 159 -11.69 4.87 22.31
C ALA A 159 -12.68 4.21 23.27
N ARG A 160 -13.88 3.88 22.80
CA ARG A 160 -14.92 3.23 23.62
C ARG A 160 -14.50 1.85 24.11
N GLU A 161 -13.94 1.03 23.23
CA GLU A 161 -13.49 -0.32 23.57
C GLU A 161 -12.31 -0.28 24.54
N THR A 162 -11.37 0.64 24.34
CA THR A 162 -10.24 0.86 25.25
C THR A 162 -10.73 1.30 26.64
N LEU A 163 -11.66 2.26 26.69
CA LEU A 163 -12.22 2.73 27.95
C LEU A 163 -12.94 1.60 28.73
N LYS A 164 -13.67 0.75 28.01
CA LYS A 164 -14.35 -0.41 28.61
C LYS A 164 -13.35 -1.35 29.27
N VAL A 165 -12.25 -1.70 28.61
CA VAL A 165 -11.21 -2.56 29.19
C VAL A 165 -10.59 -1.93 30.43
N LEU A 166 -10.29 -0.63 30.40
CA LEU A 166 -9.75 0.09 31.57
C LEU A 166 -10.72 0.10 32.76
N GLN A 167 -12.02 0.29 32.52
CA GLN A 167 -13.05 0.24 33.55
C GLN A 167 -13.18 -1.15 34.16
N GLU A 168 -13.16 -2.21 33.35
CA GLU A 168 -13.24 -3.60 33.84
C GLU A 168 -12.03 -3.97 34.71
N LEU A 169 -10.83 -3.44 34.43
CA LEU A 169 -9.64 -3.63 35.24
C LEU A 169 -9.70 -2.84 36.57
N SER A 170 -10.30 -1.63 36.57
CA SER A 170 -10.43 -0.79 37.77
C SER A 170 -11.43 -1.35 38.78
N ILE A 171 -12.41 -2.16 38.35
CA ILE A 171 -13.41 -2.77 39.24
C ILE A 171 -12.88 -4.04 39.92
N LYS A 172 -11.79 -4.63 39.41
CA LYS A 172 -11.18 -5.85 39.94
C LYS A 172 -10.10 -5.61 41.00
N ASN A 173 -9.78 -4.37 41.31
CA ASN A 173 -8.87 -3.94 42.39
C ASN A 173 -9.67 -3.23 43.49
#